data_25b2ed2b7a7ff213c83136ebbfb169c2
#
_entry.id   25b2ed2b7a7ff213c83136ebbfb169c2
#
_cell.length_a   1.000
_cell.length_b   1.000
_cell.length_c   1.000
_cell.angle_alpha   90.00
_cell.angle_beta   90.00
_cell.angle_gamma   90.00
#
_symmetry.space_group_name_H-M   'P 1'
#
loop_
_entity.id
_entity.type
_entity.pdbx_description
1 polymer ?
#
loop_
_entity_poly.entity_id
_entity_poly.type
_entity_poly.pdbx_seq_one_letter_code
_entity_poly.pdbx_strand_id
1 'polypeptide(L)'
;MSDLFSRRLALLGEHANLSLLSQCLHGIERECLRVDESGQLALSGHPVALGSALTNGQITTDYSESLLEFITATAVDPGDTLAELDRIHRFVYSKLDGEYLWSPSMPGPLPDEETIPI
;
A
#
# COMPACT_ATOMS: atom_id res chain seq x y z
N MET A 1 -18.57 -11.83 29.38
CA MET A 1 -18.66 -11.51 27.92
C MET A 1 -20.14 -11.35 27.60
N SER A 2 -20.48 -10.37 26.79
CA SER A 2 -21.89 -10.08 26.51
C SER A 2 -22.52 -11.21 25.67
N ASP A 3 -23.77 -11.54 25.93
CA ASP A 3 -24.59 -12.49 25.13
C ASP A 3 -24.50 -12.19 23.62
N LEU A 4 -24.40 -10.90 23.26
CA LEU A 4 -24.26 -10.46 21.88
C LEU A 4 -23.01 -11.00 21.17
N PHE A 5 -21.84 -11.03 21.85
CA PHE A 5 -20.62 -11.57 21.28
C PHE A 5 -20.74 -13.06 20.98
N SER A 6 -21.26 -13.84 21.96
CA SER A 6 -21.44 -15.27 21.82
C SER A 6 -22.42 -15.61 20.69
N ARG A 7 -23.50 -14.84 20.55
CA ARG A 7 -24.48 -15.01 19.47
C ARG A 7 -23.89 -14.70 18.09
N ARG A 8 -23.11 -13.63 17.97
CA ARG A 8 -22.42 -13.28 16.70
C ARG A 8 -21.40 -14.33 16.31
N LEU A 9 -20.64 -14.86 17.28
CA LEU A 9 -19.68 -15.92 17.03
C LEU A 9 -20.36 -17.21 16.56
N ALA A 10 -21.51 -17.56 17.16
CA ALA A 10 -22.30 -18.71 16.73
C ALA A 10 -22.80 -18.55 15.29
N LEU A 11 -23.31 -17.37 14.94
CA LEU A 11 -23.73 -17.07 13.56
C LEU A 11 -22.58 -17.19 12.54
N LEU A 12 -21.40 -16.73 12.87
CA LEU A 12 -20.21 -16.91 12.02
C LEU A 12 -19.85 -18.40 11.85
N GLY A 13 -20.07 -19.22 12.86
CA GLY A 13 -19.81 -20.66 12.81
C GLY A 13 -20.81 -21.49 11.99
N GLU A 14 -21.92 -20.92 11.57
CA GLU A 14 -22.87 -21.59 10.67
C GLU A 14 -22.25 -21.87 9.31
N HIS A 15 -22.46 -23.07 8.78
CA HIS A 15 -21.84 -23.52 7.52
C HIS A 15 -22.13 -22.55 6.33
N ALA A 16 -23.35 -22.03 6.26
CA ALA A 16 -23.74 -21.06 5.22
C ALA A 16 -22.92 -19.76 5.31
N ASN A 17 -22.64 -19.27 6.53
CA ASN A 17 -21.88 -18.05 6.76
C ASN A 17 -20.37 -18.27 6.54
N LEU A 18 -19.85 -19.45 6.90
CA LEU A 18 -18.44 -19.81 6.61
C LEU A 18 -18.17 -19.83 5.10
N SER A 19 -19.12 -20.30 4.30
CA SER A 19 -18.98 -20.29 2.83
C SER A 19 -18.94 -18.87 2.25
N LEU A 20 -19.56 -17.88 2.89
CA LEU A 20 -19.49 -16.48 2.50
C LEU A 20 -18.12 -15.87 2.81
N LEU A 21 -17.48 -16.27 3.91
CA LEU A 21 -16.15 -15.78 4.26
C LEU A 21 -15.08 -16.17 3.22
N SER A 22 -15.23 -17.34 2.58
CA SER A 22 -14.34 -17.77 1.50
C SER A 22 -14.52 -16.98 0.19
N GLN A 23 -15.54 -16.13 0.09
CA GLN A 23 -15.85 -15.29 -1.06
C GLN A 23 -15.52 -13.81 -0.79
N CYS A 24 -14.92 -13.49 0.34
CA CYS A 24 -14.49 -12.12 0.64
C CYS A 24 -13.49 -11.64 -0.41
N LEU A 25 -13.64 -10.40 -0.83
CA LEU A 25 -12.67 -9.73 -1.69
C LEU A 25 -11.53 -9.15 -0.84
N HIS A 26 -10.31 -9.29 -1.35
CA HIS A 26 -9.09 -8.78 -0.73
C HIS A 26 -8.46 -7.74 -1.65
N GLY A 27 -8.11 -6.59 -1.11
CA GLY A 27 -7.31 -5.56 -1.76
C GLY A 27 -6.21 -5.11 -0.81
N ILE A 28 -5.12 -4.59 -1.35
CA ILE A 28 -4.00 -4.04 -0.58
C ILE A 28 -3.75 -2.63 -1.05
N GLU A 29 -3.70 -1.72 -0.08
CA GLU A 29 -3.08 -0.41 -0.21
C GLU A 29 -1.77 -0.44 0.57
N ARG A 30 -0.69 -0.03 -0.07
CA ARG A 30 0.63 0.01 0.54
C ARG A 30 1.29 1.35 0.31
N GLU A 31 1.56 2.03 1.39
CA GLU A 31 2.34 3.26 1.41
C GLU A 31 3.82 2.97 1.62
N CYS A 32 4.68 3.70 0.89
CA CYS A 32 6.13 3.58 0.96
C CYS A 32 6.78 4.95 0.81
N LEU A 33 7.57 5.37 1.79
CA LEU A 33 8.44 6.52 1.61
C LEU A 33 9.53 6.19 0.58
N ARG A 34 9.84 7.16 -0.29
CA ARG A 34 11.04 7.11 -1.12
C ARG A 34 12.23 7.63 -0.32
N VAL A 35 13.33 6.96 -0.41
CA VAL A 35 14.60 7.36 0.23
C VAL A 35 15.73 7.30 -0.79
N ASP A 36 16.77 8.08 -0.56
CA ASP A 36 18.01 8.03 -1.33
C ASP A 36 18.94 6.87 -0.89
N GLU A 37 20.08 6.75 -1.51
CA GLU A 37 21.09 5.73 -1.20
C GLU A 37 21.63 5.78 0.24
N SER A 38 21.51 6.94 0.90
CA SER A 38 21.91 7.13 2.30
C SER A 38 20.79 6.83 3.30
N GLY A 39 19.59 6.50 2.81
CA GLY A 39 18.40 6.25 3.62
C GLY A 39 17.71 7.52 4.10
N GLN A 40 18.05 8.69 3.53
CA GLN A 40 17.37 9.95 3.80
C GLN A 40 16.11 10.05 2.94
N LEU A 41 15.07 10.75 3.44
CA LEU A 41 13.85 10.99 2.67
C LEU A 41 14.18 11.65 1.32
N ALA A 42 13.68 11.09 0.23
CA ALA A 42 13.79 11.69 -1.08
C ALA A 42 12.95 12.97 -1.15
N LEU A 43 13.59 14.09 -1.47
CA LEU A 43 12.92 15.40 -1.58
C LEU A 43 12.60 15.78 -3.04
N SER A 44 12.81 14.86 -3.97
CA SER A 44 12.39 15.01 -5.35
C SER A 44 10.86 14.93 -5.46
N GLY A 45 10.28 15.58 -6.45
CA GLY A 45 8.87 15.44 -6.79
C GLY A 45 8.50 14.01 -7.19
N HIS A 46 7.20 13.77 -7.40
CA HIS A 46 6.72 12.47 -7.88
C HIS A 46 7.44 12.06 -9.18
N PRO A 47 8.01 10.84 -9.27
CA PRO A 47 8.77 10.42 -10.44
C PRO A 47 7.93 10.40 -11.72
N VAL A 48 8.24 11.25 -12.67
CA VAL A 48 7.51 11.39 -13.96
C VAL A 48 7.38 10.05 -14.69
N ALA A 49 8.36 9.16 -14.54
CA ALA A 49 8.36 7.84 -15.15
C ALA A 49 7.28 6.88 -14.59
N LEU A 50 6.65 7.21 -13.46
CA LEU A 50 5.51 6.49 -12.90
C LEU A 50 4.17 6.97 -13.45
N GLY A 51 4.16 8.05 -14.25
CA GLY A 51 2.95 8.70 -14.72
C GLY A 51 2.42 9.74 -13.73
N SER A 52 1.23 10.26 -13.98
CA SER A 52 0.61 11.26 -13.10
C SER A 52 -0.02 10.59 -11.88
N ALA A 53 0.38 10.98 -10.68
CA ALA A 53 -0.25 10.52 -9.43
C ALA A 53 -1.76 10.81 -9.37
N LEU A 54 -2.24 11.85 -10.05
CA LEU A 54 -3.67 12.22 -10.06
C LEU A 54 -4.54 11.31 -10.95
N THR A 55 -3.94 10.58 -11.88
CA THR A 55 -4.68 9.78 -12.88
C THR A 55 -4.29 8.30 -12.91
N ASN A 56 -3.24 7.92 -12.22
CA ASN A 56 -2.83 6.51 -12.10
C ASN A 56 -3.63 5.85 -10.97
N GLY A 57 -4.47 4.87 -11.31
CA GLY A 57 -5.30 4.18 -10.33
C GLY A 57 -4.57 3.14 -9.47
N GLN A 58 -3.29 2.86 -9.73
CA GLN A 58 -2.50 1.87 -9.01
C GLN A 58 -1.29 2.46 -8.27
N ILE A 59 -0.81 3.63 -8.71
CA ILE A 59 0.36 4.30 -8.14
C ILE A 59 0.02 5.78 -8.01
N THR A 60 -0.09 6.24 -6.79
CA THR A 60 -0.38 7.63 -6.45
C THR A 60 0.57 8.13 -5.37
N THR A 61 0.31 9.31 -4.85
CA THR A 61 0.96 9.86 -3.66
C THR A 61 -0.09 10.04 -2.57
N ASP A 62 0.31 9.89 -1.30
CA ASP A 62 -0.52 10.26 -0.17
C ASP A 62 0.19 11.34 0.64
N TYR A 63 -0.47 12.46 0.86
CA TYR A 63 -0.01 13.68 1.53
C TYR A 63 1.23 14.33 0.89
N SER A 64 2.36 13.62 0.77
CA SER A 64 3.59 14.18 0.20
C SER A 64 4.01 13.43 -1.07
N GLU A 65 4.70 14.14 -1.98
CA GLU A 65 5.25 13.51 -3.19
C GLU A 65 6.36 12.49 -2.88
N SER A 66 6.93 12.52 -1.66
CA SER A 66 7.90 11.53 -1.18
C SER A 66 7.25 10.21 -0.76
N LEU A 67 5.93 10.18 -0.54
CA LEU A 67 5.17 9.00 -0.13
C LEU A 67 4.40 8.43 -1.32
N LEU A 68 4.83 7.28 -1.82
CA LEU A 68 4.10 6.55 -2.84
C LEU A 68 3.07 5.63 -2.20
N GLU A 69 1.88 5.62 -2.75
CA GLU A 69 0.79 4.71 -2.42
C GLU A 69 0.52 3.76 -3.58
N PHE A 70 0.51 2.46 -3.28
CA PHE A 70 0.22 1.40 -4.25
C PHE A 70 -1.13 0.79 -3.94
N ILE A 71 -1.99 0.70 -4.94
CA ILE A 71 -3.38 0.25 -4.82
C ILE A 71 -3.58 -0.93 -5.77
N THR A 72 -3.93 -2.09 -5.21
CA THR A 72 -4.29 -3.26 -6.02
C THR A 72 -5.78 -3.27 -6.36
N ALA A 73 -6.16 -3.98 -7.39
CA ALA A 73 -7.53 -4.43 -7.55
C ALA A 73 -7.93 -5.40 -6.43
N THR A 74 -9.22 -5.62 -6.27
CA THR A 74 -9.71 -6.63 -5.33
C THR A 74 -9.84 -7.99 -6.00
N ALA A 75 -9.47 -9.06 -5.31
CA ALA A 75 -9.60 -10.45 -5.76
C ALA A 75 -10.13 -11.35 -4.63
N VAL A 76 -10.70 -12.48 -4.99
CA VAL A 76 -11.14 -13.51 -4.02
C VAL A 76 -9.93 -14.27 -3.49
N ASP A 77 -8.94 -14.54 -4.32
CA ASP A 77 -7.69 -15.18 -3.90
C ASP A 77 -6.69 -14.12 -3.41
N PRO A 78 -6.29 -14.13 -2.14
CA PRO A 78 -5.26 -13.22 -1.61
C PRO A 78 -3.92 -13.33 -2.37
N GLY A 79 -3.64 -14.50 -2.94
CA GLY A 79 -2.44 -14.73 -3.76
C GLY A 79 -2.42 -13.88 -5.03
N ASP A 80 -3.58 -13.69 -5.66
CA ASP A 80 -3.71 -12.83 -6.84
C ASP A 80 -3.45 -11.36 -6.48
N THR A 81 -4.00 -10.91 -5.35
CA THR A 81 -3.76 -9.56 -4.82
C THR A 81 -2.28 -9.32 -4.52
N LEU A 82 -1.62 -10.30 -3.88
CA LEU A 82 -0.19 -10.21 -3.58
C LEU A 82 0.67 -10.22 -4.86
N ALA A 83 0.29 -11.03 -5.85
CA ALA A 83 0.99 -11.07 -7.14
C ALA A 83 0.85 -9.74 -7.91
N GLU A 84 -0.30 -9.08 -7.81
CA GLU A 84 -0.48 -7.74 -8.37
C GLU A 84 0.40 -6.71 -7.67
N LEU A 85 0.44 -6.71 -6.33
CA LEU A 85 1.31 -5.82 -5.56
C LEU A 85 2.80 -6.03 -5.92
N ASP A 86 3.26 -7.27 -6.11
CA ASP A 86 4.62 -7.57 -6.57
C ASP A 86 4.89 -6.98 -7.96
N ARG A 87 3.94 -7.06 -8.90
CA ARG A 87 4.07 -6.43 -10.23
C ARG A 87 4.19 -4.91 -10.13
N ILE A 88 3.39 -4.26 -9.27
CA ILE A 88 3.46 -2.82 -9.04
C ILE A 88 4.86 -2.45 -8.49
N HIS A 89 5.35 -3.17 -7.48
CA HIS A 89 6.69 -2.95 -6.91
C HIS A 89 7.79 -3.08 -7.97
N ARG A 90 7.79 -4.15 -8.77
CA ARG A 90 8.77 -4.37 -9.83
C ARG A 90 8.74 -3.24 -10.87
N PHE A 91 7.54 -2.78 -11.24
CA PHE A 91 7.40 -1.66 -12.15
C PHE A 91 8.02 -0.39 -11.55
N VAL A 92 7.65 -0.04 -10.31
CA VAL A 92 8.18 1.14 -9.62
C VAL A 92 9.70 1.08 -9.52
N TYR A 93 10.29 -0.02 -9.04
CA TYR A 93 11.75 -0.17 -8.96
C TYR A 93 12.44 -0.06 -10.32
N SER A 94 11.77 -0.43 -11.41
CA SER A 94 12.32 -0.26 -12.76
C SER A 94 12.36 1.20 -13.22
N LYS A 95 11.70 2.11 -12.49
CA LYS A 95 11.55 3.53 -12.83
C LYS A 95 12.22 4.47 -11.84
N LEU A 96 12.51 4.00 -10.65
CA LEU A 96 13.29 4.79 -9.67
C LEU A 96 14.75 4.83 -10.11
N ASP A 97 15.35 6.01 -10.04
CA ASP A 97 16.76 6.27 -10.35
C ASP A 97 17.47 6.78 -9.10
N GLY A 98 18.30 5.94 -8.49
CA GLY A 98 19.02 6.26 -7.26
C GLY A 98 18.14 6.40 -6.01
N GLU A 99 16.88 6.02 -6.10
CA GLU A 99 15.95 6.02 -4.97
C GLU A 99 15.47 4.61 -4.64
N TYR A 100 15.05 4.41 -3.39
CA TYR A 100 14.58 3.14 -2.86
C TYR A 100 13.28 3.33 -2.10
N LEU A 101 12.52 2.25 -1.95
CA LEU A 101 11.33 2.23 -1.11
C LEU A 101 11.69 1.82 0.31
N TRP A 102 11.33 2.67 1.27
CA TRP A 102 11.51 2.40 2.69
C TRP A 102 10.55 1.31 3.14
N SER A 103 11.06 0.18 3.61
CA SER A 103 10.23 -0.98 3.97
C SER A 103 9.72 -1.00 5.42
N PRO A 104 10.40 -0.42 6.43
CA PRO A 104 9.87 -0.38 7.80
C PRO A 104 8.64 0.51 7.95
N SER A 105 7.76 0.17 8.90
CA SER A 105 6.57 0.98 9.22
C SER A 105 6.90 2.31 9.89
N MET A 106 8.06 2.39 10.58
CA MET A 106 8.54 3.64 11.16
C MET A 106 9.40 4.37 10.12
N PRO A 107 9.25 5.68 9.97
CA PRO A 107 10.13 6.46 9.10
C PRO A 107 11.56 6.45 9.62
N GLY A 108 12.51 6.65 8.70
CA GLY A 108 13.89 6.99 9.02
C GLY A 108 14.02 8.43 9.54
N PRO A 109 15.24 9.00 9.55
CA PRO A 109 15.41 10.41 9.85
C PRO A 109 14.60 11.28 8.86
N LEU A 110 13.76 12.16 9.40
CA LEU A 110 12.99 13.10 8.59
C LEU A 110 13.70 14.45 8.58
N PRO A 111 13.71 15.17 7.45
CA PRO A 111 14.18 16.54 7.36
C PRO A 111 13.17 17.50 8.02
N ASP A 112 13.47 18.80 7.97
CA ASP A 112 12.51 19.82 8.38
C ASP A 112 11.25 19.75 7.53
N GLU A 113 10.08 19.80 8.16
CA GLU A 113 8.77 19.62 7.52
C GLU A 113 8.58 20.53 6.29
N GLU A 114 9.07 21.77 6.37
CA GLU A 114 8.97 22.77 5.29
C GLU A 114 9.73 22.36 4.00
N THR A 115 10.62 21.37 4.07
CA THR A 115 11.40 20.89 2.92
C THR A 115 10.76 19.70 2.22
N ILE A 116 9.74 19.10 2.83
CA ILE A 116 9.06 17.91 2.27
C ILE A 116 8.12 18.37 1.13
N PRO A 117 8.26 17.82 -0.09
CA PRO A 117 7.42 18.22 -1.21
C PRO A 117 5.96 17.74 -1.02
N ILE A 118 5.00 18.63 -1.24
CA ILE A 118 3.55 18.36 -1.15
C ILE A 118 2.89 18.66 -2.49
#